data_9683eebc972db87ebc30d857273214e8
#
_entry.id   9683eebc972db87ebc30d857273214e8
#
_cell.length_a   1.000
_cell.length_b   1.000
_cell.length_c   1.000
_cell.angle_alpha   90.00
_cell.angle_beta   90.00
_cell.angle_gamma   90.00
#
_symmetry.space_group_name_H-M   'P 1'
#
loop_
_entity.id
_entity.type
_entity.pdbx_description
1 polymer ?
#
loop_
_entity_poly.entity_id
_entity_poly.type
_entity_poly.pdbx_seq_one_letter_code
_entity_poly.pdbx_strand_id
1 'polypeptide(L)'
;MRVILLLAVILIGLAYPACAGDDVAAAQGVIRSQAEAFSRDDAAAAYSYAAPAIHDLFPQADTFMAMVQRSYAPVYRHRSFEFGEARVEGNWIAQRVHIVDANGEAWEALYTLEQQADGTFKITGCSLLKAVQSV
;
A
#
# COMPACT_ATOMS: atom_id res chain seq x y z
N MET A 1 44.77 -25.02 40.40
CA MET A 1 44.07 -23.83 39.87
C MET A 1 43.50 -24.18 38.51
N ARG A 2 42.21 -24.31 38.42
CA ARG A 2 41.52 -24.48 37.12
C ARG A 2 41.05 -23.13 36.66
N VAL A 3 41.63 -22.61 35.57
CA VAL A 3 41.18 -21.39 34.93
C VAL A 3 40.04 -21.79 34.01
N ILE A 4 38.82 -21.39 34.37
CA ILE A 4 37.66 -21.55 33.53
C ILE A 4 37.66 -20.37 32.58
N LEU A 5 38.00 -20.62 31.31
CA LEU A 5 37.88 -19.63 30.23
C LEU A 5 36.41 -19.59 29.81
N LEU A 6 35.69 -18.56 30.28
CA LEU A 6 34.35 -18.25 29.78
C LEU A 6 34.47 -17.64 28.39
N LEU A 7 34.20 -18.44 27.35
CA LEU A 7 34.05 -17.96 26.00
C LEU A 7 32.69 -17.24 25.89
N ALA A 8 32.72 -15.91 25.94
CA ALA A 8 31.55 -15.12 25.64
C ALA A 8 31.35 -15.15 24.12
N VAL A 9 30.39 -15.94 23.67
CA VAL A 9 29.92 -15.91 22.28
C VAL A 9 29.08 -14.65 22.13
N ILE A 10 29.67 -13.60 21.57
CA ILE A 10 28.94 -12.41 21.16
C ILE A 10 28.21 -12.78 19.88
N LEU A 11 26.93 -13.09 20.00
CA LEU A 11 26.01 -13.17 18.86
C LEU A 11 25.81 -11.74 18.33
N ILE A 12 26.64 -11.34 17.37
CA ILE A 12 26.40 -10.15 16.58
C ILE A 12 25.25 -10.52 15.68
N GLY A 13 24.04 -10.12 16.07
CA GLY A 13 22.87 -10.19 15.21
C GLY A 13 23.12 -9.32 13.98
N LEU A 14 23.39 -9.95 12.84
CA LEU A 14 23.43 -9.27 11.56
C LEU A 14 21.99 -8.87 11.21
N ALA A 15 21.65 -7.59 11.50
CA ALA A 15 20.43 -7.02 10.98
C ALA A 15 20.62 -6.86 9.47
N TYR A 16 19.99 -7.75 8.67
CA TYR A 16 19.93 -7.59 7.23
C TYR A 16 18.98 -6.43 6.90
N PRO A 17 19.41 -5.46 6.07
CA PRO A 17 18.47 -4.45 5.58
C PRO A 17 17.36 -5.14 4.79
N ALA A 18 16.10 -4.75 5.03
CA ALA A 18 14.97 -5.22 4.23
C ALA A 18 15.26 -4.94 2.75
N CYS A 19 15.15 -5.95 1.87
CA CYS A 19 15.36 -5.75 0.46
C CYS A 19 14.14 -5.03 -0.16
N ALA A 20 14.33 -4.36 -1.31
CA ALA A 20 13.26 -3.63 -2.01
C ALA A 20 12.04 -4.52 -2.30
N GLY A 21 12.23 -5.84 -2.53
CA GLY A 21 11.15 -6.80 -2.73
C GLY A 21 10.27 -6.96 -1.50
N ASP A 22 10.84 -6.92 -0.29
CA ASP A 22 10.06 -6.98 0.96
C ASP A 22 9.24 -5.71 1.16
N ASP A 23 9.79 -4.55 0.83
CA ASP A 23 9.08 -3.27 0.90
C ASP A 23 7.93 -3.21 -0.11
N VAL A 24 8.15 -3.70 -1.32
CA VAL A 24 7.08 -3.79 -2.34
C VAL A 24 5.98 -4.72 -1.86
N ALA A 25 6.31 -5.89 -1.32
CA ALA A 25 5.31 -6.82 -0.79
C ALA A 25 4.51 -6.21 0.36
N ALA A 26 5.16 -5.47 1.27
CA ALA A 26 4.51 -4.76 2.36
C ALA A 26 3.56 -3.67 1.84
N ALA A 27 3.99 -2.87 0.87
CA ALA A 27 3.17 -1.84 0.24
C ALA A 27 1.96 -2.45 -0.48
N GLN A 28 2.15 -3.54 -1.22
CA GLN A 28 1.05 -4.26 -1.87
C GLN A 28 0.05 -4.80 -0.86
N GLY A 29 0.53 -5.27 0.29
CA GLY A 29 -0.33 -5.71 1.39
C GLY A 29 -1.24 -4.59 1.92
N VAL A 30 -0.70 -3.39 2.06
CA VAL A 30 -1.46 -2.20 2.46
C VAL A 30 -2.53 -1.85 1.43
N ILE A 31 -2.17 -1.81 0.15
CA ILE A 31 -3.12 -1.53 -0.95
C ILE A 31 -4.24 -2.58 -0.97
N ARG A 32 -3.89 -3.85 -0.88
CA ARG A 32 -4.87 -4.96 -0.90
C ARG A 32 -5.82 -4.87 0.29
N SER A 33 -5.29 -4.60 1.48
CA SER A 33 -6.10 -4.45 2.70
C SER A 33 -7.09 -3.29 2.59
N GLN A 34 -6.66 -2.16 2.00
CA GLN A 34 -7.57 -1.04 1.76
C GLN A 34 -8.65 -1.41 0.74
N ALA A 35 -8.28 -2.07 -0.36
CA ALA A 35 -9.25 -2.50 -1.37
C ALA A 35 -10.28 -3.48 -0.80
N GLU A 36 -9.87 -4.39 0.07
CA GLU A 36 -10.77 -5.29 0.79
C GLU A 36 -11.70 -4.53 1.73
N ALA A 37 -11.18 -3.50 2.43
CA ALA A 37 -12.00 -2.66 3.29
C ALA A 37 -13.07 -1.90 2.48
N PHE A 38 -12.73 -1.40 1.29
CA PHE A 38 -13.71 -0.81 0.37
C PHE A 38 -14.79 -1.82 -0.03
N SER A 39 -14.41 -3.06 -0.32
CA SER A 39 -15.38 -4.10 -0.70
C SER A 39 -16.38 -4.44 0.41
N ARG A 40 -16.00 -4.21 1.66
CA ARG A 40 -16.86 -4.40 2.85
C ARG A 40 -17.57 -3.14 3.31
N ASP A 41 -17.39 -2.02 2.61
CA ASP A 41 -17.88 -0.70 3.03
C ASP A 41 -17.37 -0.28 4.43
N ASP A 42 -16.16 -0.71 4.77
CA ASP A 42 -15.53 -0.43 6.06
C ASP A 42 -14.69 0.86 5.96
N ALA A 43 -15.36 1.99 6.20
CA ALA A 43 -14.74 3.31 6.10
C ALA A 43 -13.57 3.47 7.07
N ALA A 44 -13.71 3.06 8.31
CA ALA A 44 -12.67 3.20 9.33
C ALA A 44 -11.42 2.41 8.97
N ALA A 45 -11.57 1.16 8.53
CA ALA A 45 -10.44 0.33 8.11
C ALA A 45 -9.76 0.91 6.86
N ALA A 46 -10.52 1.27 5.82
CA ALA A 46 -9.98 1.87 4.61
C ALA A 46 -9.19 3.15 4.89
N TYR A 47 -9.73 4.01 5.73
CA TYR A 47 -9.13 5.27 6.15
C TYR A 47 -7.83 5.07 6.93
N SER A 48 -7.73 4.00 7.70
CA SER A 48 -6.54 3.69 8.50
C SER A 48 -5.28 3.43 7.66
N TYR A 49 -5.43 3.04 6.40
CA TYR A 49 -4.32 2.81 5.47
C TYR A 49 -3.86 4.06 4.73
N ALA A 50 -4.58 5.17 4.85
CA ALA A 50 -4.22 6.44 4.26
C ALA A 50 -3.19 7.19 5.11
N ALA A 51 -2.26 7.87 4.45
CA ALA A 51 -1.21 8.64 5.11
C ALA A 51 -1.78 9.89 5.81
N PRO A 52 -1.03 10.47 6.78
CA PRO A 52 -1.47 11.66 7.51
C PRO A 52 -1.90 12.82 6.60
N ALA A 53 -1.24 13.05 5.47
CA ALA A 53 -1.62 14.11 4.53
C ALA A 53 -3.04 13.93 3.97
N ILE A 54 -3.50 12.69 3.78
CA ILE A 54 -4.87 12.41 3.36
C ILE A 54 -5.85 12.68 4.51
N HIS A 55 -5.47 12.34 5.73
CA HIS A 55 -6.28 12.67 6.92
C HIS A 55 -6.45 14.17 7.11
N ASP A 56 -5.44 14.97 6.75
CA ASP A 56 -5.54 16.43 6.78
C ASP A 56 -6.55 16.97 5.75
N LEU A 57 -6.60 16.36 4.55
CA LEU A 57 -7.55 16.73 3.50
C LEU A 57 -8.97 16.23 3.79
N PHE A 58 -9.09 15.07 4.42
CA PHE A 58 -10.35 14.42 4.76
C PHE A 58 -10.32 14.05 6.24
N PRO A 59 -10.71 14.99 7.14
CA PRO A 59 -10.57 14.76 8.58
C PRO A 59 -11.44 13.64 9.16
N GLN A 60 -12.40 13.13 8.37
CA GLN A 60 -13.29 12.07 8.79
C GLN A 60 -13.31 10.90 7.80
N ALA A 61 -13.38 9.68 8.33
CA ALA A 61 -13.41 8.48 7.51
C ALA A 61 -14.59 8.45 6.52
N ASP A 62 -15.76 8.90 6.94
CA ASP A 62 -16.95 8.92 6.08
C ASP A 62 -16.80 9.88 4.90
N THR A 63 -16.19 11.03 5.12
CA THR A 63 -15.91 11.99 4.04
C THR A 63 -14.89 11.43 3.05
N PHE A 64 -13.85 10.78 3.54
CA PHE A 64 -12.89 10.06 2.71
C PHE A 64 -13.58 8.98 1.87
N MET A 65 -14.43 8.16 2.50
CA MET A 65 -15.13 7.08 1.82
C MET A 65 -16.07 7.61 0.72
N ALA A 66 -16.81 8.69 0.99
CA ALA A 66 -17.68 9.33 0.00
C ALA A 66 -16.88 9.84 -1.21
N MET A 67 -15.70 10.39 -0.99
CA MET A 67 -14.80 10.83 -2.06
C MET A 67 -14.35 9.65 -2.91
N VAL A 68 -13.95 8.54 -2.29
CA VAL A 68 -13.50 7.34 -3.02
C VAL A 68 -14.63 6.76 -3.86
N GLN A 69 -15.82 6.65 -3.31
CA GLN A 69 -17.01 6.18 -4.05
C GLN A 69 -17.30 7.01 -5.28
N ARG A 70 -17.16 8.33 -5.19
CA ARG A 70 -17.46 9.26 -6.26
C ARG A 70 -16.36 9.35 -7.33
N SER A 71 -15.09 9.38 -6.90
CA SER A 71 -13.96 9.71 -7.77
C SER A 71 -13.09 8.52 -8.12
N TYR A 72 -13.19 7.41 -7.40
CA TYR A 72 -12.38 6.20 -7.57
C TYR A 72 -13.26 4.94 -7.62
N ALA A 73 -14.38 5.02 -8.31
CA ALA A 73 -15.32 3.90 -8.40
C ALA A 73 -14.68 2.58 -8.85
N PRO A 74 -13.74 2.55 -9.83
CA PRO A 74 -13.06 1.31 -10.22
C PRO A 74 -12.23 0.68 -9.08
N VAL A 75 -11.69 1.48 -8.19
CA VAL A 75 -10.97 0.99 -6.99
C VAL A 75 -11.97 0.47 -5.96
N TYR A 76 -13.06 1.21 -5.79
CA TYR A 76 -14.08 0.91 -4.78
C TYR A 76 -14.82 -0.39 -5.06
N ARG A 77 -15.14 -0.64 -6.36
CA ARG A 77 -15.79 -1.86 -6.85
C ARG A 77 -15.11 -2.32 -8.14
N HIS A 78 -14.54 -3.51 -8.14
CA HIS A 78 -13.81 -4.07 -9.26
C HIS A 78 -14.10 -5.55 -9.42
N ARG A 79 -13.90 -6.06 -10.65
CA ARG A 79 -13.91 -7.49 -10.98
C ARG A 79 -12.53 -8.09 -10.83
N SER A 80 -11.47 -7.35 -11.19
CA SER A 80 -10.09 -7.78 -11.02
C SER A 80 -9.22 -6.63 -10.55
N PHE A 81 -8.17 -6.97 -9.82
CA PHE A 81 -7.24 -6.03 -9.20
C PHE A 81 -5.87 -6.70 -9.15
N GLU A 82 -5.00 -6.37 -10.10
CA GLU A 82 -3.72 -7.04 -10.26
C GLU A 82 -2.57 -6.05 -10.16
N PHE A 83 -1.58 -6.40 -9.36
CA PHE A 83 -0.37 -5.58 -9.22
C PHE A 83 0.50 -5.68 -10.47
N GLY A 84 0.93 -4.54 -10.98
CA GLY A 84 1.90 -4.40 -12.04
C GLY A 84 3.27 -3.99 -11.51
N GLU A 85 3.96 -3.14 -12.27
CA GLU A 85 5.28 -2.65 -11.91
C GLU A 85 5.27 -1.84 -10.62
N ALA A 86 6.34 -1.96 -9.85
CA ALA A 86 6.61 -1.15 -8.68
C ALA A 86 7.98 -0.45 -8.82
N ARG A 87 8.07 0.75 -8.27
CA ARG A 87 9.30 1.53 -8.21
C ARG A 87 9.53 1.95 -6.76
N VAL A 88 10.75 1.71 -6.27
CA VAL A 88 11.16 2.07 -4.91
C VAL A 88 12.17 3.20 -4.99
N GLU A 89 11.90 4.30 -4.29
CA GLU A 89 12.81 5.45 -4.17
C GLU A 89 12.89 5.88 -2.71
N GLY A 90 13.96 5.48 -2.02
CA GLY A 90 14.11 5.75 -0.58
C GLY A 90 12.97 5.12 0.21
N ASN A 91 12.21 5.95 0.94
CA ASN A 91 11.03 5.54 1.72
C ASN A 91 9.71 5.65 0.94
N TRP A 92 9.77 5.92 -0.37
CA TRP A 92 8.62 6.04 -1.25
C TRP A 92 8.49 4.84 -2.17
N ILE A 93 7.26 4.43 -2.43
CA ILE A 93 6.95 3.38 -3.40
C ILE A 93 5.84 3.88 -4.31
N ALA A 94 6.04 3.70 -5.61
CA ALA A 94 5.00 3.86 -6.63
C ALA A 94 4.62 2.46 -7.13
N GLN A 95 3.35 2.11 -7.04
CA GLN A 95 2.83 0.79 -7.39
C GLN A 95 1.71 0.92 -8.41
N ARG A 96 1.89 0.30 -9.59
CA ARG A 96 0.84 0.20 -10.60
C ARG A 96 -0.10 -0.93 -10.28
N VAL A 97 -1.38 -0.72 -10.57
CA VAL A 97 -2.43 -1.74 -10.43
C VAL A 97 -3.28 -1.74 -11.70
N HIS A 98 -3.47 -2.92 -12.27
CA HIS A 98 -4.38 -3.12 -13.40
C HIS A 98 -5.75 -3.51 -12.85
N ILE A 99 -6.76 -2.71 -13.14
CA ILE A 99 -8.11 -2.87 -12.60
C ILE A 99 -9.09 -3.08 -13.74
N VAL A 100 -9.98 -4.06 -13.59
CA VAL A 100 -11.20 -4.15 -14.40
C VAL A 100 -12.36 -3.80 -13.49
N ASP A 101 -13.13 -2.79 -13.86
CA ASP A 101 -14.24 -2.31 -13.04
C ASP A 101 -15.49 -3.21 -13.13
N ALA A 102 -16.53 -2.85 -12.41
CA ALA A 102 -17.77 -3.61 -12.37
C ALA A 102 -18.47 -3.68 -13.74
N ASN A 103 -18.18 -2.74 -14.64
CA ASN A 103 -18.72 -2.68 -16.00
C ASN A 103 -17.84 -3.37 -17.05
N GLY A 104 -16.70 -3.96 -16.62
CA GLY A 104 -15.75 -4.62 -17.51
C GLY A 104 -14.77 -3.67 -18.20
N GLU A 105 -14.72 -2.39 -17.81
CA GLU A 105 -13.74 -1.45 -18.33
C GLU A 105 -12.40 -1.58 -17.63
N ALA A 106 -11.32 -1.49 -18.41
CA ALA A 106 -9.95 -1.58 -17.89
C ALA A 106 -9.43 -0.20 -17.48
N TRP A 107 -8.81 -0.16 -16.31
CA TRP A 107 -8.19 1.02 -15.73
C TRP A 107 -6.78 0.70 -15.27
N GLU A 108 -5.96 1.72 -15.21
CA GLU A 108 -4.65 1.64 -14.56
C GLU A 108 -4.62 2.63 -13.40
N ALA A 109 -4.33 2.13 -12.21
CA ALA A 109 -4.13 2.94 -11.02
C ALA A 109 -2.63 3.05 -10.73
N LEU A 110 -2.20 4.24 -10.32
CA LEU A 110 -0.88 4.44 -9.76
C LEU A 110 -1.04 4.87 -8.31
N TYR A 111 -0.67 3.97 -7.41
CA TYR A 111 -0.60 4.23 -5.98
C TYR A 111 0.76 4.77 -5.61
N THR A 112 0.78 5.74 -4.72
CA THR A 112 2.01 6.16 -4.04
C THR A 112 1.87 5.90 -2.55
N LEU A 113 2.94 5.41 -1.95
CA LEU A 113 3.01 5.06 -0.52
C LEU A 113 4.29 5.64 0.06
N GLU A 114 4.24 5.94 1.34
CA GLU A 114 5.38 6.41 2.12
C GLU A 114 5.55 5.56 3.37
N GLN A 115 6.79 5.16 3.63
CA GLN A 115 7.12 4.46 4.86
C GLN A 115 7.10 5.44 6.04
N GLN A 116 6.35 5.06 7.07
CA GLN A 116 6.23 5.85 8.30
C GLN A 116 7.40 5.54 9.26
N ALA A 117 7.51 6.33 10.32
CA ALA A 117 8.56 6.16 11.33
C ALA A 117 8.55 4.78 12.01
N ASP A 118 7.37 4.15 12.10
CA ASP A 118 7.21 2.80 12.66
C ASP A 118 7.53 1.66 11.67
N GLY A 119 7.94 2.01 10.43
CA GLY A 119 8.25 1.06 9.36
C GLY A 119 7.06 0.62 8.50
N THR A 120 5.84 0.98 8.86
CA THR A 120 4.65 0.67 8.05
C THR A 120 4.52 1.60 6.86
N PHE A 121 3.90 1.12 5.78
CA PHE A 121 3.57 1.95 4.63
C PHE A 121 2.16 2.49 4.73
N LYS A 122 1.97 3.75 4.33
CA LYS A 122 0.67 4.39 4.20
C LYS A 122 0.50 4.94 2.79
N ILE A 123 -0.73 4.92 2.30
CA ILE A 123 -1.05 5.40 0.95
C ILE A 123 -1.13 6.93 0.98
N THR A 124 -0.31 7.57 0.15
CA THR A 124 -0.26 9.03 0.01
C THR A 124 -1.10 9.55 -1.15
N GLY A 125 -1.43 8.68 -2.10
CA GLY A 125 -2.25 9.07 -3.25
C GLY A 125 -2.54 7.90 -4.18
N CYS A 126 -3.47 8.15 -5.09
CA CYS A 126 -3.82 7.25 -6.17
C CYS A 126 -4.29 8.07 -7.37
N SER A 127 -3.78 7.73 -8.55
CA SER A 127 -4.22 8.31 -9.83
C SER A 127 -4.85 7.22 -10.68
N LEU A 128 -6.00 7.50 -11.30
CA LEU A 128 -6.69 6.59 -12.19
C LEU A 128 -6.62 7.08 -13.62
N LEU A 129 -6.26 6.18 -14.53
CA LEU A 129 -6.31 6.40 -15.98
C LEU A 129 -7.06 5.25 -16.64
N LYS A 130 -7.90 5.58 -17.63
CA LYS A 130 -8.44 4.53 -18.48
C LYS A 130 -7.31 3.86 -19.23
N ALA A 131 -7.27 2.52 -19.18
CA ALA A 131 -6.29 1.76 -19.93
C ALA A 131 -6.62 1.88 -21.43
N VAL A 132 -5.59 2.22 -22.22
CA VAL A 132 -5.72 2.23 -23.68
C VAL A 132 -5.74 0.79 -24.16
N GLN A 133 -6.88 0.36 -24.70
CA GLN A 133 -6.95 -0.93 -25.38
C GLN A 133 -6.23 -0.78 -26.72
N SER A 134 -5.08 -1.45 -26.86
CA SER A 134 -4.46 -1.59 -28.17
C SER A 134 -5.32 -2.52 -29.03
N VAL A 135 -5.73 -1.98 -30.16
CA VAL A 135 -6.49 -2.74 -31.14
C VAL A 135 -5.59 -3.73 -31.85
#